data_6bf456de3c9b662cf88ebaccef1d4a87
#
_entry.id   6bf456de3c9b662cf88ebaccef1d4a87
#
_cell.length_a   1.000
_cell.length_b   1.000
_cell.length_c   1.000
_cell.angle_alpha   90.00
_cell.angle_beta   90.00
_cell.angle_gamma   90.00
#
_symmetry.space_group_name_H-M   'P 1'
#
loop_
_entity.id
_entity.type
_entity.pdbx_description
1 polymer ?
#
loop_
_entity_poly.entity_id
_entity_poly.type
_entity_poly.pdbx_seq_one_letter_code
_entity_poly.pdbx_strand_id
1 'polypeptide(L)'
;MTALDEKIADARPVEAPAPADACAPSASKGADGLGCHAGKDELKKAAVAAGKSETLDRYAADYPMGPHDQPQSMCPAFGSLRVGLRMRRTATVLSGSACCVYGLTFTSHFYGARRTVGYVPFNSETLVTGKLFEDIRDAVYKLADPALYDTIVVTNLCVPTASGVPLQLLPKEINGVRIVGIDVPGFGVPTHAEAKDVLAGAMLKYARGEAEHGPVLAPRTGVSLKPTVTLLGEMFPADPMIIGSLLEPLGLAAGPVVPTREWRELYGALDCAAVAAIHPFYTASIREFEAAGRKIVGSAPVGLDGTAAWLEAIGAVCN
;
A
#
# COMPACT_ATOMS: atom_id res chain seq x y z
N MET A 1 -8.84 17.89 -25.17
CA MET A 1 -7.47 17.35 -25.38
C MET A 1 -6.53 18.44 -24.93
N THR A 2 -5.82 18.22 -23.85
CA THR A 2 -4.89 19.20 -23.27
C THR A 2 -3.47 18.87 -23.72
N ALA A 3 -2.54 19.81 -23.67
CA ALA A 3 -1.13 19.62 -24.03
C ALA A 3 -0.44 18.47 -23.26
N LEU A 4 -1.10 17.93 -22.23
CA LEU A 4 -0.67 16.77 -21.47
C LEU A 4 -0.98 15.47 -22.21
N ASP A 5 -2.09 15.43 -22.97
CA ASP A 5 -2.46 14.23 -23.77
C ASP A 5 -1.49 14.04 -24.94
N GLU A 6 -0.94 15.12 -25.51
CA GLU A 6 0.06 15.03 -26.57
C GLU A 6 1.45 14.60 -26.06
N LYS A 7 1.85 14.98 -24.84
CA LYS A 7 3.13 14.53 -24.28
C LYS A 7 3.11 13.08 -23.80
N ILE A 8 1.94 12.54 -23.50
CA ILE A 8 1.76 11.12 -23.13
C ILE A 8 1.58 10.25 -24.37
N ALA A 9 1.07 10.83 -25.48
CA ALA A 9 0.90 10.12 -26.75
C ALA A 9 2.23 9.78 -27.45
N ASP A 10 3.34 10.42 -27.09
CA ASP A 10 4.67 10.11 -27.62
C ASP A 10 5.40 8.95 -26.90
N ALA A 11 4.78 8.39 -25.85
CA ALA A 11 5.13 7.06 -25.39
C ALA A 11 4.58 6.07 -26.41
N ARG A 12 5.44 5.63 -27.34
CA ARG A 12 5.08 4.59 -28.30
C ARG A 12 4.35 3.47 -27.59
N PRO A 13 3.21 2.98 -28.12
CA PRO A 13 2.63 1.74 -27.64
C PRO A 13 3.76 0.71 -27.67
N VAL A 14 4.06 0.12 -26.52
CA VAL A 14 4.93 -1.06 -26.52
C VAL A 14 4.16 -2.08 -27.34
N GLU A 15 4.59 -2.31 -28.59
CA GLU A 15 4.13 -3.46 -29.34
C GLU A 15 4.29 -4.65 -28.42
N ALA A 16 3.18 -5.29 -28.10
CA ALA A 16 3.23 -6.54 -27.34
C ALA A 16 4.21 -7.44 -28.07
N PRO A 17 5.26 -7.94 -27.42
CA PRO A 17 6.15 -8.91 -28.08
C PRO A 17 5.24 -10.00 -28.62
N ALA A 18 5.45 -10.36 -29.89
CA ALA A 18 4.78 -11.49 -30.49
C ALA A 18 4.81 -12.64 -29.49
N PRO A 19 3.71 -13.40 -29.31
CA PRO A 19 3.68 -14.48 -28.35
C PRO A 19 4.92 -15.33 -28.62
N ALA A 20 5.87 -15.27 -27.67
CA ALA A 20 7.02 -16.17 -27.70
C ALA A 20 6.40 -17.57 -27.72
N ASP A 21 6.71 -18.34 -28.75
CA ASP A 21 6.23 -19.70 -28.92
C ASP A 21 6.24 -20.36 -27.55
N ALA A 22 5.05 -20.72 -27.12
CA ALA A 22 4.82 -21.36 -25.84
C ALA A 22 5.84 -22.49 -25.71
N CYS A 23 6.69 -22.44 -24.71
CA CYS A 23 7.66 -23.45 -24.28
C CYS A 23 7.73 -24.67 -25.21
N ALA A 24 8.60 -24.63 -26.21
CA ALA A 24 8.95 -25.88 -26.89
C ALA A 24 9.46 -26.86 -25.83
N PRO A 25 9.02 -28.11 -25.79
CA PRO A 25 9.42 -29.06 -24.77
C PRO A 25 10.92 -29.33 -24.90
N SER A 26 11.75 -28.65 -24.10
CA SER A 26 13.13 -29.05 -23.94
C SER A 26 13.13 -30.34 -23.14
N ALA A 27 13.49 -31.42 -23.77
CA ALA A 27 13.70 -32.72 -23.13
C ALA A 27 14.94 -32.65 -22.24
N SER A 28 14.85 -32.00 -21.09
CA SER A 28 15.77 -32.19 -19.98
C SER A 28 15.06 -33.02 -18.92
N LYS A 29 15.35 -34.31 -18.88
CA LYS A 29 15.04 -35.18 -17.75
C LYS A 29 15.88 -34.72 -16.56
N GLY A 30 15.40 -33.70 -15.85
CA GLY A 30 15.88 -33.36 -14.52
C GLY A 30 15.35 -34.39 -13.52
N ALA A 31 16.15 -34.77 -12.55
CA ALA A 31 15.91 -35.84 -11.62
C ALA A 31 14.68 -35.69 -10.68
N ASP A 32 13.96 -34.55 -10.74
CA ASP A 32 12.93 -34.24 -9.74
C ASP A 32 11.50 -34.14 -10.29
N GLY A 33 11.26 -34.57 -11.49
CA GLY A 33 9.93 -34.95 -12.01
C GLY A 33 8.73 -33.95 -11.92
N LEU A 34 8.86 -32.88 -11.17
CA LEU A 34 7.82 -31.88 -10.89
C LEU A 34 8.13 -30.52 -11.55
N GLY A 35 8.27 -30.52 -12.87
CA GLY A 35 8.33 -29.28 -13.65
C GLY A 35 6.92 -28.71 -13.90
N CYS A 36 6.84 -27.50 -14.47
CA CYS A 36 5.61 -26.82 -14.87
C CYS A 36 4.64 -27.63 -15.75
N HIS A 37 5.04 -28.84 -16.19
CA HIS A 37 4.30 -29.76 -17.03
C HIS A 37 3.89 -31.05 -16.33
N ALA A 38 4.02 -31.14 -15.00
CA ALA A 38 3.48 -32.29 -14.26
C ALA A 38 1.98 -32.40 -14.50
N GLY A 39 1.52 -33.57 -14.92
CA GLY A 39 0.10 -33.81 -15.20
C GLY A 39 -0.75 -33.53 -13.94
N LYS A 40 -2.00 -33.12 -14.13
CA LYS A 40 -2.94 -32.81 -13.03
C LYS A 40 -3.02 -33.94 -11.98
N ASP A 41 -2.86 -35.16 -12.40
CA ASP A 41 -2.94 -36.35 -11.53
C ASP A 41 -1.68 -36.51 -10.69
N GLU A 42 -0.52 -36.16 -11.21
CA GLU A 42 0.74 -36.19 -10.45
C GLU A 42 0.78 -35.05 -9.42
N LEU A 43 0.30 -33.87 -9.78
CA LEU A 43 0.16 -32.73 -8.83
C LEU A 43 -0.85 -33.06 -7.72
N LYS A 44 -1.97 -33.72 -8.05
CA LYS A 44 -2.93 -34.19 -7.04
C LYS A 44 -2.32 -35.26 -6.13
N LYS A 45 -1.58 -36.21 -6.67
CA LYS A 45 -0.89 -37.24 -5.87
C LYS A 45 0.17 -36.62 -4.96
N ALA A 46 0.95 -35.65 -5.47
CA ALA A 46 1.94 -34.95 -4.67
C ALA A 46 1.28 -34.11 -3.55
N ALA A 47 0.17 -33.42 -3.84
CA ALA A 47 -0.59 -32.67 -2.84
C ALA A 47 -1.20 -33.58 -1.76
N VAL A 48 -1.75 -34.74 -2.15
CA VAL A 48 -2.29 -35.72 -1.20
C VAL A 48 -1.18 -36.35 -0.37
N ALA A 49 -0.01 -36.60 -0.94
CA ALA A 49 1.14 -37.15 -0.22
C ALA A 49 1.71 -36.11 0.76
N ALA A 50 1.83 -34.84 0.34
CA ALA A 50 2.25 -33.73 1.21
C ALA A 50 1.27 -33.54 2.39
N GLY A 51 -0.05 -33.61 2.11
CA GLY A 51 -1.09 -33.45 3.14
C GLY A 51 -1.19 -34.61 4.17
N LYS A 52 -0.42 -35.68 3.97
CA LYS A 52 -0.33 -36.80 4.92
C LYS A 52 0.99 -36.85 5.70
N SER A 53 1.81 -35.83 5.60
CA SER A 53 3.07 -35.76 6.33
C SER A 53 2.81 -35.41 7.79
N GLU A 54 3.15 -36.32 8.71
CA GLU A 54 3.05 -36.11 10.16
C GLU A 54 3.82 -34.85 10.60
N THR A 55 4.92 -34.54 9.93
CA THR A 55 5.69 -33.30 10.17
C THR A 55 4.93 -32.06 9.79
N LEU A 56 4.22 -32.08 8.64
CA LEU A 56 3.40 -30.94 8.19
C LEU A 56 2.15 -30.81 9.05
N ASP A 57 1.53 -31.88 9.47
CA ASP A 57 0.37 -31.87 10.37
C ASP A 57 0.75 -31.27 11.73
N ARG A 58 1.91 -31.66 12.27
CA ARG A 58 2.46 -31.08 13.50
C ARG A 58 2.78 -29.62 13.31
N TYR A 59 3.43 -29.23 12.21
CA TYR A 59 3.74 -27.83 11.90
C TYR A 59 2.47 -26.99 11.81
N ALA A 60 1.43 -27.49 11.15
CA ALA A 60 0.14 -26.79 11.04
C ALA A 60 -0.58 -26.65 12.40
N ALA A 61 -0.38 -27.60 13.32
CA ALA A 61 -0.92 -27.52 14.68
C ALA A 61 -0.15 -26.51 15.55
N ASP A 62 1.18 -26.50 15.43
CA ASP A 62 2.04 -25.57 16.17
C ASP A 62 1.96 -24.15 15.63
N TYR A 63 1.73 -24.01 14.33
CA TYR A 63 1.62 -22.74 13.62
C TYR A 63 0.32 -22.69 12.80
N PRO A 64 -0.84 -22.52 13.43
CA PRO A 64 -2.12 -22.49 12.73
C PRO A 64 -2.14 -21.31 11.75
N MET A 65 -2.50 -21.58 10.49
CA MET A 65 -2.62 -20.55 9.46
C MET A 65 -3.66 -19.51 9.88
N GLY A 66 -3.20 -18.28 9.98
CA GLY A 66 -4.05 -17.13 10.19
C GLY A 66 -4.58 -16.56 8.87
N PRO A 67 -5.41 -15.51 8.92
CA PRO A 67 -5.91 -14.84 7.72
C PRO A 67 -4.79 -14.22 6.87
N HIS A 68 -3.58 -14.12 7.41
CA HIS A 68 -2.40 -13.58 6.73
C HIS A 68 -1.62 -14.63 5.93
N ASP A 69 -1.72 -15.87 6.32
CA ASP A 69 -0.99 -16.99 5.71
C ASP A 69 -1.75 -17.57 4.52
N GLN A 70 -2.87 -16.95 4.16
CA GLN A 70 -3.62 -17.33 2.98
C GLN A 70 -2.81 -16.98 1.73
N PRO A 71 -2.71 -17.89 0.75
CA PRO A 71 -2.05 -17.61 -0.51
C PRO A 71 -2.69 -16.39 -1.16
N GLN A 72 -1.92 -15.33 -1.34
CA GLN A 72 -2.40 -14.12 -1.99
C GLN A 72 -2.39 -14.34 -3.49
N SER A 73 -3.52 -14.11 -4.13
CA SER A 73 -3.63 -14.18 -5.59
C SER A 73 -2.93 -13.02 -6.30
N MET A 74 -2.54 -11.99 -5.55
CA MET A 74 -1.94 -10.77 -6.07
C MET A 74 -0.80 -10.27 -5.18
N CYS A 75 0.15 -9.56 -5.82
CA CYS A 75 1.24 -8.90 -5.14
C CYS A 75 0.73 -7.92 -4.06
N PRO A 76 1.26 -7.96 -2.82
CA PRO A 76 0.87 -7.04 -1.73
C PRO A 76 1.01 -5.57 -2.10
N ALA A 77 1.96 -5.22 -2.96
CA ALA A 77 2.17 -3.86 -3.46
C ALA A 77 0.92 -3.23 -4.09
N PHE A 78 -0.07 -4.05 -4.49
CA PHE A 78 -1.37 -3.55 -4.89
C PHE A 78 -2.07 -2.73 -3.79
N GLY A 79 -1.85 -3.08 -2.52
CA GLY A 79 -2.38 -2.33 -1.39
C GLY A 79 -1.85 -0.89 -1.36
N SER A 80 -0.54 -0.69 -1.42
CA SER A 80 0.08 0.64 -1.46
C SER A 80 -0.30 1.42 -2.73
N LEU A 81 -0.32 0.74 -3.88
CA LEU A 81 -0.74 1.36 -5.14
C LEU A 81 -2.16 1.93 -5.04
N ARG A 82 -3.11 1.17 -4.45
CA ARG A 82 -4.48 1.66 -4.23
C ARG A 82 -4.54 2.91 -3.36
N VAL A 83 -3.72 3.00 -2.32
CA VAL A 83 -3.64 4.20 -1.47
C VAL A 83 -3.18 5.40 -2.31
N GLY A 84 -2.07 5.27 -3.04
CA GLY A 84 -1.56 6.35 -3.88
C GLY A 84 -2.57 6.80 -4.96
N LEU A 85 -3.23 5.85 -5.62
CA LEU A 85 -4.22 6.15 -6.66
C LEU A 85 -5.52 6.78 -6.12
N ARG A 86 -5.86 6.56 -4.84
CA ARG A 86 -7.03 7.19 -4.21
C ARG A 86 -6.75 8.62 -3.77
N MET A 87 -5.51 8.94 -3.45
CA MET A 87 -5.16 10.30 -3.01
C MET A 87 -5.25 11.30 -4.16
N ARG A 88 -5.92 12.40 -3.89
CA ARG A 88 -6.02 13.51 -4.85
C ARG A 88 -4.66 14.13 -5.08
N ARG A 89 -4.43 14.60 -6.31
CA ARG A 89 -3.20 15.27 -6.73
C ARG A 89 -1.92 14.49 -6.38
N THR A 90 -2.00 13.16 -6.42
CA THR A 90 -0.88 12.27 -6.17
C THR A 90 -0.54 11.50 -7.43
N ALA A 91 0.71 11.56 -7.85
CA ALA A 91 1.27 10.68 -8.86
C ALA A 91 1.87 9.44 -8.18
N THR A 92 1.74 8.29 -8.81
CA THR A 92 2.33 7.03 -8.33
C THR A 92 3.29 6.50 -9.37
N VAL A 93 4.53 6.22 -8.95
CA VAL A 93 5.60 5.69 -9.79
C VAL A 93 6.03 4.35 -9.24
N LEU A 94 6.05 3.32 -10.08
CA LEU A 94 6.52 1.99 -9.72
C LEU A 94 7.89 1.73 -10.36
N SER A 95 8.81 1.21 -9.56
CA SER A 95 10.07 0.64 -10.02
C SER A 95 10.03 -0.87 -9.78
N GLY A 96 10.16 -1.66 -10.85
CA GLY A 96 10.02 -3.09 -10.76
C GLY A 96 10.09 -3.79 -12.12
N SER A 97 9.84 -5.09 -12.13
CA SER A 97 9.72 -5.85 -13.38
C SER A 97 8.47 -5.43 -14.17
N ALA A 98 8.57 -5.37 -15.48
CA ALA A 98 7.46 -5.00 -16.36
C ALA A 98 6.20 -5.86 -16.12
N CYS A 99 6.35 -7.15 -15.89
CA CYS A 99 5.23 -8.05 -15.59
C CYS A 99 4.51 -7.68 -14.28
N CYS A 100 5.26 -7.31 -13.22
CA CYS A 100 4.68 -6.87 -11.96
C CYS A 100 3.92 -5.56 -12.13
N VAL A 101 4.53 -4.59 -12.81
CA VAL A 101 3.90 -3.28 -13.05
C VAL A 101 2.65 -3.44 -13.92
N TYR A 102 2.71 -4.27 -14.97
CA TYR A 102 1.55 -4.57 -15.80
C TYR A 102 0.41 -5.19 -14.99
N GLY A 103 0.70 -6.23 -14.20
CA GLY A 103 -0.30 -6.90 -13.36
C GLY A 103 -0.96 -5.95 -12.35
N LEU A 104 -0.17 -5.12 -11.66
CA LEU A 104 -0.65 -4.13 -10.70
C LEU A 104 -1.51 -3.06 -11.38
N THR A 105 -1.08 -2.56 -12.54
CA THR A 105 -1.79 -1.52 -13.30
C THR A 105 -3.10 -2.06 -13.87
N PHE A 106 -3.06 -3.26 -14.47
CA PHE A 106 -4.25 -3.94 -14.98
C PHE A 106 -5.30 -4.14 -13.89
N THR A 107 -4.88 -4.64 -12.74
CA THR A 107 -5.78 -4.86 -11.62
C THR A 107 -6.36 -3.54 -11.10
N SER A 108 -5.54 -2.48 -11.04
CA SER A 108 -6.03 -1.16 -10.64
C SER A 108 -7.10 -0.63 -11.58
N HIS A 109 -6.94 -0.84 -12.87
CA HIS A 109 -7.96 -0.51 -13.90
C HIS A 109 -9.24 -1.31 -13.72
N PHE A 110 -9.12 -2.61 -13.48
CA PHE A 110 -10.26 -3.48 -13.23
C PHE A 110 -11.10 -3.01 -12.04
N TYR A 111 -10.46 -2.53 -10.97
CA TYR A 111 -11.12 -1.94 -9.80
C TYR A 111 -11.47 -0.45 -9.97
N GLY A 112 -11.50 0.06 -11.20
CA GLY A 112 -11.99 1.39 -11.53
C GLY A 112 -11.02 2.54 -11.28
N ALA A 113 -9.75 2.27 -11.00
CA ALA A 113 -8.75 3.32 -10.93
C ALA A 113 -8.42 3.82 -12.35
N ARG A 114 -8.69 5.11 -12.60
CA ARG A 114 -8.50 5.74 -13.93
C ARG A 114 -7.24 6.60 -13.98
N ARG A 115 -6.40 6.58 -12.95
CA ARG A 115 -5.18 7.37 -12.89
C ARG A 115 -4.02 6.62 -13.49
N THR A 116 -3.16 7.33 -14.18
CA THR A 116 -1.95 6.79 -14.78
C THR A 116 -0.95 6.41 -13.68
N VAL A 117 -0.30 5.26 -13.85
CA VAL A 117 0.81 4.80 -13.03
C VAL A 117 2.09 5.01 -13.81
N GLY A 118 3.02 5.75 -13.23
CA GLY A 118 4.36 5.91 -13.78
C GLY A 118 5.15 4.60 -13.63
N TYR A 119 6.05 4.35 -14.57
CA TYR A 119 6.90 3.17 -14.57
C TYR A 119 8.35 3.53 -14.87
N VAL A 120 9.26 3.12 -14.00
CA VAL A 120 10.70 3.19 -14.25
C VAL A 120 11.22 1.77 -14.45
N PRO A 121 11.54 1.39 -15.69
CA PRO A 121 12.07 0.07 -16.02
C PRO A 121 13.52 -0.07 -15.54
N PHE A 122 13.93 -1.32 -15.35
CA PHE A 122 15.33 -1.66 -15.12
C PHE A 122 15.77 -2.81 -16.03
N ASN A 123 17.07 -2.93 -16.19
CA ASN A 123 17.75 -4.07 -16.79
C ASN A 123 18.96 -4.45 -15.90
N SER A 124 19.67 -5.50 -16.29
CA SER A 124 20.84 -5.97 -15.50
C SER A 124 21.92 -4.89 -15.36
N GLU A 125 22.15 -4.09 -16.40
CA GLU A 125 23.13 -3.02 -16.38
C GLU A 125 22.76 -1.93 -15.36
N THR A 126 21.52 -1.43 -15.42
CA THR A 126 21.06 -0.36 -14.51
C THR A 126 21.05 -0.80 -13.04
N LEU A 127 20.82 -2.09 -12.77
CA LEU A 127 20.87 -2.65 -11.41
C LEU A 127 22.34 -2.72 -10.91
N VAL A 128 23.24 -3.29 -11.73
CA VAL A 128 24.64 -3.49 -11.32
C VAL A 128 25.40 -2.18 -11.18
N THR A 129 25.12 -1.21 -12.05
CA THR A 129 25.81 0.09 -12.03
C THR A 129 25.19 1.09 -11.05
N GLY A 130 24.06 0.78 -10.42
CA GLY A 130 23.30 1.70 -9.56
C GLY A 130 22.54 2.79 -10.34
N LYS A 131 22.56 2.78 -11.66
CA LYS A 131 21.90 3.77 -12.52
C LYS A 131 20.39 3.81 -12.34
N LEU A 132 19.78 2.72 -11.86
CA LEU A 132 18.33 2.69 -11.61
C LEU A 132 17.90 3.79 -10.64
N PHE A 133 18.69 4.09 -9.62
CA PHE A 133 18.38 5.20 -8.70
C PHE A 133 18.38 6.55 -9.44
N GLU A 134 19.32 6.77 -10.35
CA GLU A 134 19.39 8.00 -11.15
C GLU A 134 18.19 8.10 -12.09
N ASP A 135 17.81 6.99 -12.75
CA ASP A 135 16.64 6.93 -13.63
C ASP A 135 15.33 7.25 -12.85
N ILE A 136 15.19 6.72 -11.63
CA ILE A 136 14.07 7.03 -10.74
C ILE A 136 14.09 8.52 -10.37
N ARG A 137 15.22 9.03 -9.92
CA ARG A 137 15.39 10.44 -9.56
C ARG A 137 15.00 11.36 -10.71
N ASP A 138 15.52 11.09 -11.90
CA ASP A 138 15.27 11.90 -13.10
C ASP A 138 13.77 11.83 -13.52
N ALA A 139 13.14 10.67 -13.37
CA ALA A 139 11.70 10.53 -13.60
C ALA A 139 10.88 11.37 -12.62
N VAL A 140 11.26 11.38 -11.34
CA VAL A 140 10.60 12.18 -10.31
C VAL A 140 10.77 13.67 -10.58
N TYR A 141 11.96 14.13 -10.96
CA TYR A 141 12.20 15.53 -11.32
C TYR A 141 11.35 15.97 -12.51
N LYS A 142 11.20 15.14 -13.53
CA LYS A 142 10.36 15.44 -14.70
C LYS A 142 8.86 15.49 -14.35
N LEU A 143 8.44 14.70 -13.36
CA LEU A 143 7.04 14.57 -12.95
C LEU A 143 6.63 15.64 -11.93
N ALA A 144 7.57 16.27 -11.23
CA ALA A 144 7.32 17.22 -10.14
C ALA A 144 6.80 18.56 -10.64
N ASP A 145 5.53 18.58 -11.04
CA ASP A 145 4.77 19.76 -11.46
C ASP A 145 3.72 20.09 -10.40
N PRO A 146 3.88 21.21 -9.66
CA PRO A 146 2.93 21.60 -8.60
C PRO A 146 1.56 22.04 -9.14
N ALA A 147 1.42 22.30 -10.43
CA ALA A 147 0.12 22.54 -11.04
C ALA A 147 -0.73 21.28 -11.10
N LEU A 148 -0.09 20.11 -11.19
CA LEU A 148 -0.74 18.81 -11.34
C LEU A 148 -0.75 18.00 -10.04
N TYR A 149 0.35 18.02 -9.28
CA TYR A 149 0.57 17.13 -8.15
C TYR A 149 0.99 17.88 -6.89
N ASP A 150 0.52 17.40 -5.75
CA ASP A 150 0.99 17.79 -4.42
C ASP A 150 1.98 16.78 -3.86
N THR A 151 1.94 15.57 -4.38
CA THR A 151 2.75 14.44 -3.90
C THR A 151 3.08 13.47 -5.03
N ILE A 152 4.28 12.94 -5.02
CA ILE A 152 4.72 11.81 -5.84
C ILE A 152 5.09 10.66 -4.91
N VAL A 153 4.44 9.51 -5.09
CA VAL A 153 4.77 8.26 -4.40
C VAL A 153 5.63 7.42 -5.31
N VAL A 154 6.81 7.05 -4.84
CA VAL A 154 7.73 6.14 -5.54
C VAL A 154 7.78 4.82 -4.80
N THR A 155 7.46 3.74 -5.48
CA THR A 155 7.43 2.40 -4.87
C THR A 155 8.44 1.49 -5.55
N ASN A 156 9.43 1.02 -4.78
CA ASN A 156 10.26 -0.11 -5.19
C ASN A 156 9.49 -1.41 -4.96
N LEU A 157 9.43 -2.23 -6.00
CA LEU A 157 8.96 -3.61 -5.93
C LEU A 157 10.12 -4.55 -5.56
N CYS A 158 9.91 -5.87 -5.69
CA CYS A 158 10.86 -6.89 -5.21
C CYS A 158 12.30 -6.68 -5.68
N VAL A 159 12.54 -6.52 -6.98
CA VAL A 159 13.91 -6.49 -7.51
C VAL A 159 14.66 -5.22 -7.12
N PRO A 160 14.13 -4.00 -7.29
CA PRO A 160 14.80 -2.79 -6.82
C PRO A 160 15.08 -2.80 -5.32
N THR A 161 14.14 -3.28 -4.51
CA THR A 161 14.34 -3.42 -3.06
C THR A 161 15.45 -4.41 -2.74
N ALA A 162 15.46 -5.60 -3.35
CA ALA A 162 16.51 -6.59 -3.15
C ALA A 162 17.88 -6.11 -3.62
N SER A 163 17.92 -5.24 -4.62
CA SER A 163 19.17 -4.61 -5.11
C SER A 163 19.60 -3.39 -4.29
N GLY A 164 18.86 -3.03 -3.23
CA GLY A 164 19.21 -1.94 -2.34
C GLY A 164 19.11 -0.55 -2.96
N VAL A 165 18.16 -0.33 -3.90
CA VAL A 165 17.94 1.01 -4.50
C VAL A 165 17.47 1.99 -3.43
N PRO A 166 18.25 3.06 -3.12
CA PRO A 166 18.07 3.83 -1.90
C PRO A 166 17.07 4.98 -2.07
N LEU A 167 15.76 4.71 -2.06
CA LEU A 167 14.73 5.76 -2.18
C LEU A 167 14.79 6.84 -1.10
N GLN A 168 15.39 6.53 0.06
CA GLN A 168 15.62 7.50 1.14
C GLN A 168 16.58 8.65 0.76
N LEU A 169 17.35 8.50 -0.33
CA LEU A 169 18.24 9.54 -0.86
C LEU A 169 17.52 10.49 -1.84
N LEU A 170 16.26 10.20 -2.21
CA LEU A 170 15.46 11.14 -2.97
C LEU A 170 15.23 12.41 -2.16
N PRO A 171 15.23 13.60 -2.78
CA PRO A 171 14.80 14.83 -2.12
C PRO A 171 13.41 14.64 -1.51
N LYS A 172 13.19 15.19 -0.33
CA LYS A 172 11.85 15.16 0.28
C LYS A 172 10.83 15.97 -0.50
N GLU A 173 11.29 17.04 -1.15
CA GLU A 173 10.45 17.94 -1.92
C GLU A 173 11.17 18.39 -3.19
N ILE A 174 10.45 18.52 -4.29
CA ILE A 174 10.93 19.06 -5.56
C ILE A 174 9.85 20.02 -6.09
N ASN A 175 10.21 21.28 -6.32
CA ASN A 175 9.30 22.31 -6.83
C ASN A 175 7.98 22.46 -6.02
N GLY A 176 8.01 22.23 -4.70
CA GLY A 176 6.80 22.28 -3.88
C GLY A 176 5.96 20.97 -3.92
N VAL A 177 6.44 19.94 -4.60
CA VAL A 177 5.81 18.60 -4.65
C VAL A 177 6.54 17.65 -3.69
N ARG A 178 5.81 17.04 -2.78
CA ARG A 178 6.33 16.05 -1.80
C ARG A 178 6.74 14.77 -2.49
N ILE A 179 7.87 14.20 -2.07
CA ILE A 179 8.35 12.92 -2.59
C ILE A 179 8.32 11.90 -1.46
N VAL A 180 7.55 10.83 -1.64
CA VAL A 180 7.40 9.74 -0.67
C VAL A 180 7.91 8.46 -1.31
N GLY A 181 9.10 8.01 -0.90
CA GLY A 181 9.69 6.74 -1.34
C GLY A 181 9.36 5.62 -0.37
N ILE A 182 8.93 4.48 -0.88
CA ILE A 182 8.64 3.27 -0.11
C ILE A 182 9.15 2.01 -0.78
N ASP A 183 9.49 1.02 0.02
CA ASP A 183 9.82 -0.33 -0.42
C ASP A 183 8.67 -1.27 -0.07
N VAL A 184 8.10 -1.94 -1.07
CA VAL A 184 7.00 -2.88 -0.90
C VAL A 184 7.30 -4.17 -1.66
N PRO A 185 8.32 -4.93 -1.23
CA PRO A 185 8.66 -6.20 -1.85
C PRO A 185 7.67 -7.30 -1.41
N GLY A 186 7.26 -8.14 -2.34
CA GLY A 186 6.38 -9.27 -2.04
C GLY A 186 6.97 -10.31 -1.07
N PHE A 187 8.30 -10.32 -0.91
CA PHE A 187 8.98 -11.17 0.06
C PHE A 187 9.07 -10.58 1.48
N GLY A 188 8.78 -9.29 1.64
CA GLY A 188 8.91 -8.59 2.92
C GLY A 188 7.62 -7.98 3.45
N VAL A 189 6.60 -7.89 2.61
CA VAL A 189 5.27 -7.35 2.98
C VAL A 189 4.23 -8.40 2.64
N PRO A 190 3.67 -9.12 3.62
CA PRO A 190 2.86 -10.31 3.35
C PRO A 190 1.45 -10.03 2.87
N THR A 191 0.85 -8.87 3.20
CA THR A 191 -0.55 -8.61 2.88
C THR A 191 -0.78 -7.26 2.22
N HIS A 192 -1.92 -7.11 1.54
CA HIS A 192 -2.36 -5.82 0.98
C HIS A 192 -2.57 -4.75 2.07
N ALA A 193 -3.03 -5.15 3.25
CA ALA A 193 -3.27 -4.24 4.36
C ALA A 193 -1.95 -3.68 4.89
N GLU A 194 -0.93 -4.52 5.07
CA GLU A 194 0.40 -4.08 5.47
C GLU A 194 1.06 -3.20 4.40
N ALA A 195 0.86 -3.49 3.12
CA ALA A 195 1.33 -2.62 2.05
C ALA A 195 0.63 -1.24 2.06
N LYS A 196 -0.65 -1.18 2.41
CA LYS A 196 -1.35 0.10 2.64
C LYS A 196 -0.73 0.85 3.83
N ASP A 197 -0.44 0.13 4.90
CA ASP A 197 0.16 0.69 6.11
C ASP A 197 1.57 1.24 5.86
N VAL A 198 2.39 0.55 5.07
CA VAL A 198 3.73 1.05 4.67
C VAL A 198 3.62 2.44 4.06
N LEU A 199 2.70 2.65 3.11
CA LEU A 199 2.52 3.95 2.49
C LEU A 199 1.86 4.96 3.44
N ALA A 200 0.81 4.56 4.15
CA ALA A 200 0.11 5.45 5.09
C ALA A 200 1.03 5.91 6.22
N GLY A 201 1.84 5.02 6.77
CA GLY A 201 2.83 5.34 7.79
C GLY A 201 3.91 6.30 7.27
N ALA A 202 4.42 6.08 6.05
CA ALA A 202 5.37 6.99 5.43
C ALA A 202 4.80 8.40 5.22
N MET A 203 3.54 8.49 4.77
CA MET A 203 2.83 9.77 4.60
C MET A 203 2.56 10.46 5.95
N LEU A 204 2.13 9.72 6.97
CA LEU A 204 1.92 10.25 8.32
C LEU A 204 3.22 10.79 8.91
N LYS A 205 4.33 10.06 8.77
CA LYS A 205 5.65 10.50 9.20
C LYS A 205 6.06 11.82 8.54
N TYR A 206 5.82 11.92 7.23
CA TYR A 206 6.12 13.13 6.48
C TYR A 206 5.24 14.30 6.97
N ALA A 207 3.92 14.09 7.05
CA ALA A 207 2.97 15.12 7.49
C ALA A 207 3.23 15.58 8.93
N ARG A 208 3.62 14.66 9.83
CA ARG A 208 4.05 15.01 11.19
C ARG A 208 5.27 15.93 11.18
N GLY A 209 6.28 15.60 10.36
CA GLY A 209 7.46 16.46 10.21
C GLY A 209 7.12 17.84 9.65
N GLU A 210 6.15 17.96 8.73
CA GLU A 210 5.68 19.28 8.25
C GLU A 210 4.97 20.05 9.36
N ALA A 211 4.12 19.38 10.14
CA ALA A 211 3.38 20.01 11.25
C ALA A 211 4.28 20.53 12.39
N GLU A 212 5.43 19.88 12.60
CA GLU A 212 6.43 20.31 13.57
C GLU A 212 7.18 21.58 13.12
N HIS A 213 7.24 21.88 11.81
CA HIS A 213 8.08 22.95 11.26
C HIS A 213 7.30 24.15 10.73
N GLY A 214 5.96 24.09 10.70
CA GLY A 214 5.19 25.22 10.17
C GLY A 214 3.68 25.03 10.17
N PRO A 215 2.95 26.06 9.70
CA PRO A 215 1.50 26.00 9.60
C PRO A 215 1.07 24.98 8.55
N VAL A 216 0.05 24.18 8.89
CA VAL A 216 -0.52 23.15 8.01
C VAL A 216 -1.90 23.55 7.48
N LEU A 217 -2.29 22.94 6.37
CA LEU A 217 -3.59 23.21 5.75
C LEU A 217 -4.72 22.63 6.59
N ALA A 218 -5.69 23.47 6.93
CA ALA A 218 -6.90 23.05 7.61
C ALA A 218 -7.73 22.05 6.76
N PRO A 219 -8.53 21.18 7.38
CA PRO A 219 -9.47 20.32 6.67
C PRO A 219 -10.44 21.13 5.80
N ARG A 220 -10.89 20.58 4.66
CA ARG A 220 -11.88 21.24 3.80
C ARG A 220 -13.24 21.41 4.47
N THR A 221 -13.62 20.46 5.30
CA THR A 221 -14.87 20.43 6.05
C THR A 221 -14.91 21.36 7.27
N GLY A 222 -13.82 22.11 7.48
CA GLY A 222 -13.66 22.95 8.67
C GLY A 222 -13.20 22.14 9.89
N VAL A 223 -13.03 22.84 11.01
CA VAL A 223 -12.64 22.24 12.28
C VAL A 223 -13.91 21.80 13.00
N SER A 224 -13.96 20.53 13.43
CA SER A 224 -15.08 20.05 14.25
C SER A 224 -15.06 20.72 15.61
N LEU A 225 -16.23 21.13 16.12
CA LEU A 225 -16.38 21.61 17.49
C LEU A 225 -16.35 20.46 18.52
N LYS A 226 -16.54 19.22 18.06
CA LYS A 226 -16.45 18.01 18.89
C LYS A 226 -15.07 17.40 18.77
N PRO A 227 -14.56 16.74 19.81
CA PRO A 227 -13.34 15.95 19.71
C PRO A 227 -13.48 14.91 18.60
N THR A 228 -12.46 14.77 17.78
CA THR A 228 -12.46 13.85 16.65
C THR A 228 -11.72 12.57 16.98
N VAL A 229 -12.20 11.46 16.46
CA VAL A 229 -11.53 10.16 16.53
C VAL A 229 -11.15 9.73 15.12
N THR A 230 -9.85 9.57 14.87
CA THR A 230 -9.33 9.08 13.60
C THR A 230 -9.58 7.57 13.51
N LEU A 231 -10.15 7.12 12.39
CA LEU A 231 -10.33 5.70 12.12
C LEU A 231 -9.13 5.20 11.33
N LEU A 232 -8.41 4.22 11.88
CA LEU A 232 -7.23 3.65 11.26
C LEU A 232 -7.51 2.27 10.69
N GLY A 233 -7.38 2.15 9.40
CA GLY A 233 -7.58 0.92 8.65
C GLY A 233 -8.88 0.88 7.87
N GLU A 234 -8.98 -0.09 6.98
CA GLU A 234 -10.16 -0.38 6.17
C GLU A 234 -10.58 -1.82 6.41
N MET A 235 -11.81 -2.02 6.81
CA MET A 235 -12.40 -3.34 7.05
C MET A 235 -13.44 -3.63 5.96
N PHE A 236 -12.99 -4.25 4.88
CA PHE A 236 -13.89 -4.62 3.79
C PHE A 236 -14.90 -5.70 4.25
N PRO A 237 -16.18 -5.59 3.90
CA PRO A 237 -16.80 -4.56 3.06
C PRO A 237 -17.36 -3.33 3.81
N ALA A 238 -17.10 -3.19 5.11
CA ALA A 238 -17.63 -2.10 5.91
C ALA A 238 -17.07 -0.73 5.48
N ASP A 239 -17.95 0.26 5.37
CA ASP A 239 -17.52 1.64 5.16
C ASP A 239 -17.07 2.23 6.52
N PRO A 240 -15.81 2.69 6.62
CA PRO A 240 -15.32 3.31 7.86
C PRO A 240 -16.15 4.49 8.33
N MET A 241 -16.80 5.23 7.44
CA MET A 241 -17.68 6.34 7.83
C MET A 241 -18.94 5.87 8.55
N ILE A 242 -19.46 4.69 8.18
CA ILE A 242 -20.59 4.07 8.90
C ILE A 242 -20.13 3.66 10.31
N ILE A 243 -18.95 3.08 10.43
CA ILE A 243 -18.35 2.78 11.74
C ILE A 243 -18.19 4.07 12.56
N GLY A 244 -17.72 5.14 11.93
CA GLY A 244 -17.55 6.45 12.56
C GLY A 244 -18.84 7.06 13.10
N SER A 245 -20.00 6.79 12.48
CA SER A 245 -21.30 7.28 12.99
C SER A 245 -21.68 6.74 14.36
N LEU A 246 -21.11 5.60 14.76
CA LEU A 246 -21.30 5.04 16.10
C LEU A 246 -20.71 5.92 17.22
N LEU A 247 -19.85 6.90 16.88
CA LEU A 247 -19.24 7.81 17.83
C LEU A 247 -20.14 8.98 18.23
N GLU A 248 -21.17 9.27 17.41
CA GLU A 248 -22.05 10.42 17.65
C GLU A 248 -22.77 10.42 19.01
N PRO A 249 -23.29 9.28 19.51
CA PRO A 249 -23.91 9.22 20.83
C PRO A 249 -22.98 9.54 21.99
N LEU A 250 -21.66 9.38 21.79
CA LEU A 250 -20.64 9.72 22.76
C LEU A 250 -20.24 11.22 22.74
N GLY A 251 -20.88 12.03 21.89
CA GLY A 251 -20.50 13.42 21.69
C GLY A 251 -19.21 13.62 20.91
N LEU A 252 -18.71 12.56 20.29
CA LEU A 252 -17.51 12.55 19.46
C LEU A 252 -17.86 12.68 17.97
N ALA A 253 -16.90 13.07 17.16
CA ALA A 253 -17.04 13.10 15.70
C ALA A 253 -16.05 12.12 15.07
N ALA A 254 -16.47 11.48 13.97
CA ALA A 254 -15.54 10.77 13.12
C ALA A 254 -14.55 11.77 12.49
N GLY A 255 -13.28 11.55 12.73
CA GLY A 255 -12.19 12.24 12.08
C GLY A 255 -11.87 11.65 10.70
N PRO A 256 -10.73 12.02 10.13
CA PRO A 256 -10.26 11.41 8.89
C PRO A 256 -10.09 9.89 9.02
N VAL A 257 -10.30 9.19 7.92
CA VAL A 257 -10.01 7.75 7.81
C VAL A 257 -8.62 7.59 7.20
N VAL A 258 -7.75 6.83 7.83
CA VAL A 258 -6.41 6.51 7.31
C VAL A 258 -6.43 5.09 6.75
N PRO A 259 -6.02 4.88 5.49
CA PRO A 259 -5.40 5.82 4.52
C PRO A 259 -6.35 6.90 4.01
N THR A 260 -5.85 8.13 3.95
CA THR A 260 -6.61 9.33 3.58
C THR A 260 -6.84 9.49 2.07
N ARG A 261 -7.69 10.43 1.68
CA ARG A 261 -7.94 10.78 0.27
C ARG A 261 -7.29 12.08 -0.17
N GLU A 262 -6.87 12.90 0.78
CA GLU A 262 -6.16 14.16 0.54
C GLU A 262 -5.02 14.31 1.55
N TRP A 263 -3.95 14.97 1.14
CA TRP A 263 -2.79 15.20 2.03
C TRP A 263 -3.18 15.96 3.31
N ARG A 264 -4.02 16.99 3.18
CA ARG A 264 -4.47 17.79 4.34
C ARG A 264 -5.23 17.00 5.41
N GLU A 265 -5.83 15.88 5.04
CA GLU A 265 -6.52 15.01 6.00
C GLU A 265 -5.54 14.32 6.94
N LEU A 266 -4.27 14.15 6.55
CA LEU A 266 -3.24 13.59 7.41
C LEU A 266 -2.98 14.49 8.63
N TYR A 267 -3.01 15.81 8.44
CA TYR A 267 -2.85 16.75 9.57
C TYR A 267 -4.05 16.65 10.52
N GLY A 268 -5.26 16.62 9.99
CA GLY A 268 -6.46 16.40 10.81
C GLY A 268 -6.46 15.04 11.52
N ALA A 269 -5.90 14.01 10.88
CA ALA A 269 -5.74 12.70 11.50
C ALA A 269 -4.73 12.73 12.65
N LEU A 270 -3.65 13.49 12.50
CA LEU A 270 -2.64 13.68 13.55
C LEU A 270 -3.12 14.59 14.68
N ASP A 271 -4.12 15.44 14.45
CA ASP A 271 -4.71 16.34 15.44
C ASP A 271 -6.05 15.80 15.99
N CYS A 272 -6.11 14.52 16.31
CA CYS A 272 -7.29 13.87 16.88
C CYS A 272 -7.18 13.68 18.39
N ALA A 273 -8.32 13.46 19.06
CA ALA A 273 -8.37 13.10 20.48
C ALA A 273 -7.89 11.67 20.72
N ALA A 274 -8.24 10.75 19.81
CA ALA A 274 -7.83 9.36 19.84
C ALA A 274 -7.80 8.75 18.43
N VAL A 275 -7.10 7.65 18.28
CA VAL A 275 -7.07 6.83 17.06
C VAL A 275 -7.73 5.49 17.36
N ALA A 276 -8.78 5.17 16.64
CA ALA A 276 -9.42 3.87 16.69
C ALA A 276 -8.85 2.97 15.58
N ALA A 277 -7.99 2.03 15.95
CA ALA A 277 -7.38 1.08 15.05
C ALA A 277 -8.38 -0.07 14.78
N ILE A 278 -9.18 0.08 13.72
CA ILE A 278 -10.21 -0.90 13.33
C ILE A 278 -9.67 -2.07 12.51
N HIS A 279 -8.40 -2.04 12.14
CA HIS A 279 -7.73 -3.11 11.40
C HIS A 279 -6.39 -3.45 12.06
N PRO A 280 -6.07 -4.74 12.29
CA PRO A 280 -4.92 -5.14 13.11
C PRO A 280 -3.54 -4.87 12.47
N PHE A 281 -3.45 -4.56 11.18
CA PHE A 281 -2.20 -4.59 10.40
C PHE A 281 -1.64 -3.21 10.06
N TYR A 282 -2.00 -2.19 10.80
CA TYR A 282 -1.53 -0.82 10.57
C TYR A 282 -0.47 -0.39 11.60
N THR A 283 0.56 -1.23 11.77
CA THR A 283 1.59 -1.02 12.81
C THR A 283 2.51 0.17 12.52
N ALA A 284 2.84 0.44 11.25
CA ALA A 284 3.66 1.59 10.88
C ALA A 284 2.90 2.90 11.15
N SER A 285 1.63 2.96 10.78
CA SER A 285 0.76 4.11 11.08
C SER A 285 0.58 4.32 12.59
N ILE A 286 0.38 3.25 13.36
CA ILE A 286 0.26 3.32 14.84
C ILE A 286 1.50 3.98 15.44
N ARG A 287 2.70 3.59 15.04
CA ARG A 287 3.95 4.18 15.52
C ARG A 287 4.03 5.69 15.29
N GLU A 288 3.54 6.16 14.14
CA GLU A 288 3.54 7.60 13.86
C GLU A 288 2.50 8.36 14.67
N PHE A 289 1.34 7.76 14.96
CA PHE A 289 0.36 8.35 15.89
C PHE A 289 0.87 8.38 17.33
N GLU A 290 1.52 7.31 17.80
CA GLU A 290 2.17 7.29 19.11
C GLU A 290 3.26 8.35 19.22
N ALA A 291 4.10 8.50 18.17
CA ALA A 291 5.11 9.54 18.08
C ALA A 291 4.51 10.97 18.09
N ALA A 292 3.27 11.12 17.60
CA ALA A 292 2.50 12.36 17.70
C ALA A 292 1.78 12.51 19.07
N GLY A 293 1.98 11.60 20.00
CA GLY A 293 1.35 11.63 21.33
C GLY A 293 -0.13 11.26 21.33
N ARG A 294 -0.61 10.56 20.28
CA ARG A 294 -2.03 10.18 20.18
C ARG A 294 -2.27 8.85 20.87
N LYS A 295 -3.40 8.76 21.58
CA LYS A 295 -3.82 7.52 22.23
C LYS A 295 -4.46 6.58 21.22
N ILE A 296 -4.07 5.30 21.27
CA ILE A 296 -4.56 4.27 20.35
C ILE A 296 -5.59 3.41 21.09
N VAL A 297 -6.76 3.26 20.47
CA VAL A 297 -7.77 2.29 20.89
C VAL A 297 -7.77 1.17 19.85
N GLY A 298 -7.45 -0.02 20.29
CA GLY A 298 -7.45 -1.22 19.44
C GLY A 298 -8.83 -1.85 19.33
N SER A 299 -8.89 -2.95 18.55
CA SER A 299 -10.09 -3.71 18.27
C SER A 299 -11.07 -3.03 17.29
N ALA A 300 -11.87 -3.85 16.65
CA ALA A 300 -12.90 -3.40 15.71
C ALA A 300 -14.29 -3.63 16.31
N PRO A 301 -15.28 -2.80 15.98
CA PRO A 301 -16.65 -2.98 16.45
C PRO A 301 -17.32 -4.15 15.70
N VAL A 302 -17.10 -5.38 16.16
CA VAL A 302 -17.67 -6.59 15.57
C VAL A 302 -18.65 -7.23 16.54
N GLY A 303 -19.90 -7.40 16.09
CA GLY A 303 -20.98 -7.89 16.92
C GLY A 303 -21.41 -6.90 18.01
N LEU A 304 -22.39 -7.27 18.81
CA LEU A 304 -22.97 -6.38 19.82
C LEU A 304 -21.96 -6.09 20.94
N ASP A 305 -21.40 -7.15 21.54
CA ASP A 305 -20.50 -7.01 22.69
C ASP A 305 -19.17 -6.34 22.28
N GLY A 306 -18.63 -6.69 21.10
CA GLY A 306 -17.41 -6.06 20.56
C GLY A 306 -17.63 -4.58 20.25
N THR A 307 -18.81 -4.20 19.76
CA THR A 307 -19.15 -2.79 19.51
C THR A 307 -19.29 -2.02 20.83
N ALA A 308 -19.96 -2.58 21.83
CA ALA A 308 -20.10 -1.96 23.14
C ALA A 308 -18.71 -1.72 23.78
N ALA A 309 -17.87 -2.76 23.84
CA ALA A 309 -16.53 -2.66 24.40
C ALA A 309 -15.65 -1.63 23.66
N TRP A 310 -15.78 -1.56 22.31
CA TRP A 310 -15.08 -0.59 21.50
C TRP A 310 -15.49 0.86 21.82
N LEU A 311 -16.80 1.11 21.96
CA LEU A 311 -17.32 2.42 22.33
C LEU A 311 -16.91 2.83 23.74
N GLU A 312 -16.96 1.90 24.71
CA GLU A 312 -16.52 2.12 26.09
C GLU A 312 -15.03 2.49 26.13
N ALA A 313 -14.19 1.76 25.40
CA ALA A 313 -12.75 2.03 25.33
C ALA A 313 -12.44 3.41 24.73
N ILE A 314 -13.15 3.83 23.68
CA ILE A 314 -13.02 5.16 23.09
C ILE A 314 -13.48 6.23 24.07
N GLY A 315 -14.65 6.04 24.71
CA GLY A 315 -15.17 6.97 25.71
C GLY A 315 -14.20 7.17 26.86
N ALA A 316 -13.60 6.11 27.37
CA ALA A 316 -12.60 6.18 28.45
C ALA A 316 -11.32 6.95 28.07
N VAL A 317 -10.98 6.98 26.79
CA VAL A 317 -9.78 7.68 26.30
C VAL A 317 -10.06 9.15 25.99
N CYS A 318 -11.27 9.48 25.56
CA CYS A 318 -11.66 10.83 25.10
C CYS A 318 -12.30 11.70 26.20
N ASN A 319 -12.72 11.12 27.32
CA ASN A 319 -13.22 11.80 28.50
C ASN A 319 -12.11 11.93 29.56
#